data_1657c6678d4b858c0b29b7310b771a96
#
_entry.id   1657c6678d4b858c0b29b7310b771a96
#
_cell.length_a   1.000
_cell.length_b   1.000
_cell.length_c   1.000
_cell.angle_alpha   90.00
_cell.angle_beta   90.00
_cell.angle_gamma   90.00
#
_symmetry.space_group_name_H-M   'P 1'
#
loop_
_entity.id
_entity.type
_entity.pdbx_description
1 polymer ?
#
loop_
_entity_poly.entity_id
_entity_poly.type
_entity_poly.pdbx_seq_one_letter_code
_entity_poly.pdbx_strand_id
1 'polypeptide(L)'
;DRVKMETVEVFFEKRKAVNGAIMRVSGDSVARYRAATHAEHLYESHVLFDHDYDLADTTKMYCTELIDFVYRKEGIDLPEGRVSHVNIPGFRGDYLLPNDIAQSKRLCLIYYF
;
A
#
# COMPACT_ATOMS: atom_id res chain seq x y z
N ASP A 1 9.87 -3.47 -14.07
CA ASP A 1 8.50 -3.50 -13.56
C ASP A 1 8.03 -2.11 -13.12
N ARG A 2 6.77 -1.86 -13.28
CA ARG A 2 6.13 -0.58 -12.96
C ARG A 2 4.76 -0.83 -12.33
N VAL A 3 4.17 0.22 -11.76
CA VAL A 3 2.81 0.18 -11.23
C VAL A 3 1.86 -0.31 -12.31
N LYS A 4 1.00 -1.28 -11.97
CA LYS A 4 0.03 -1.89 -12.86
C LYS A 4 -1.38 -1.63 -12.39
N MET A 5 -2.32 -1.64 -13.32
CA MET A 5 -3.75 -1.58 -13.04
C MET A 5 -4.38 -2.89 -13.48
N GLU A 6 -5.16 -3.49 -12.60
CA GLU A 6 -5.87 -4.75 -12.88
C GLU A 6 -7.29 -4.67 -12.35
N THR A 7 -8.18 -5.46 -12.91
CA THR A 7 -9.51 -5.63 -12.33
C THR A 7 -9.43 -6.41 -11.01
N VAL A 8 -10.44 -6.27 -10.17
CA VAL A 8 -10.52 -6.98 -8.89
C VAL A 8 -10.47 -8.49 -9.11
N GLU A 9 -11.17 -8.98 -10.13
CA GLU A 9 -11.22 -10.40 -10.48
C GLU A 9 -9.84 -10.94 -10.84
N VAL A 10 -9.11 -10.24 -11.71
CA VAL A 10 -7.76 -10.64 -12.13
C VAL A 10 -6.79 -10.60 -10.95
N PHE A 11 -6.89 -9.58 -10.11
CA PHE A 11 -6.04 -9.44 -8.94
C PHE A 11 -6.17 -10.64 -8.00
N PHE A 12 -7.40 -11.00 -7.63
CA PHE A 12 -7.62 -12.12 -6.71
C PHE A 12 -7.28 -13.47 -7.33
N GLU A 13 -7.53 -13.65 -8.63
CA GLU A 13 -7.15 -14.88 -9.33
C GLU A 13 -5.64 -15.11 -9.30
N LYS A 14 -4.86 -14.08 -9.63
CA LYS A 14 -3.39 -14.17 -9.64
C LYS A 14 -2.81 -14.43 -8.26
N ARG A 15 -3.34 -13.79 -7.24
CA ARG A 15 -2.81 -13.89 -5.88
C ARG A 15 -3.07 -15.26 -5.26
N LYS A 16 -4.18 -15.88 -5.59
CA LYS A 16 -4.59 -17.19 -5.06
C LYS A 16 -4.43 -17.24 -3.53
N ALA A 17 -4.76 -16.14 -2.88
CA ALA A 17 -4.61 -16.04 -1.44
C ALA A 17 -5.56 -17.01 -0.74
N VAL A 18 -5.03 -17.83 0.17
CA VAL A 18 -5.81 -18.78 0.94
C VAL A 18 -6.61 -18.04 2.01
N ASN A 19 -6.01 -17.00 2.58
CA ASN A 19 -6.67 -16.13 3.55
C ASN A 19 -6.20 -14.69 3.38
N GLY A 20 -7.01 -13.76 3.84
CA GLY A 20 -6.70 -12.35 3.76
C GLY A 20 -7.83 -11.50 4.33
N ALA A 21 -7.72 -10.21 4.14
CA ALA A 21 -8.73 -9.26 4.60
C ALA A 21 -8.90 -8.12 3.60
N ILE A 22 -10.12 -7.65 3.47
CA ILE A 22 -10.42 -6.41 2.77
C ILE A 22 -10.75 -5.37 3.83
N MET A 23 -10.05 -4.27 3.80
CA MET A 23 -10.22 -3.16 4.74
C MET A 23 -10.52 -1.87 3.99
N ARG A 24 -11.16 -0.94 4.69
CA ARG A 24 -11.51 0.37 4.13
C ARG A 24 -11.16 1.45 5.11
N VAL A 25 -10.61 2.57 4.61
CA VAL A 25 -10.42 3.78 5.41
C VAL A 25 -11.79 4.31 5.84
N SER A 26 -11.98 4.48 7.15
CA SER A 26 -13.26 4.87 7.74
C SER A 26 -13.58 6.34 7.50
N GLY A 27 -14.84 6.64 7.29
CA GLY A 27 -15.44 7.96 7.50
C GLY A 27 -15.30 8.96 6.35
N ASP A 28 -14.29 8.89 5.50
CA ASP A 28 -14.04 9.90 4.47
C ASP A 28 -14.06 9.32 3.06
N SER A 29 -15.26 9.31 2.45
CA SER A 29 -15.41 8.77 1.09
C SER A 29 -14.71 9.61 0.02
N VAL A 30 -14.59 10.92 0.25
CA VAL A 30 -13.89 11.82 -0.69
C VAL A 30 -12.40 11.52 -0.68
N ALA A 31 -11.81 11.34 0.50
CA ALA A 31 -10.39 11.00 0.63
C ALA A 31 -10.10 9.64 -0.02
N ARG A 32 -10.97 8.65 0.16
CA ARG A 32 -10.84 7.34 -0.49
C ARG A 32 -10.83 7.46 -2.01
N TYR A 33 -11.76 8.22 -2.55
CA TYR A 33 -11.84 8.47 -3.99
C TYR A 33 -10.58 9.16 -4.51
N ARG A 34 -10.12 10.20 -3.80
CA ARG A 34 -8.91 10.94 -4.20
C ARG A 34 -7.66 10.08 -4.10
N ALA A 35 -7.55 9.24 -3.07
CA ALA A 35 -6.43 8.29 -2.95
C ALA A 35 -6.39 7.34 -4.15
N ALA A 36 -7.53 6.81 -4.57
CA ALA A 36 -7.62 5.97 -5.76
C ALA A 36 -7.20 6.73 -7.03
N THR A 37 -7.59 8.00 -7.14
CA THR A 37 -7.18 8.86 -8.27
C THR A 37 -5.67 9.09 -8.26
N HIS A 38 -5.06 9.29 -7.10
CA HIS A 38 -3.60 9.40 -7.00
C HIS A 38 -2.89 8.12 -7.45
N ALA A 39 -3.44 6.96 -7.08
CA ALA A 39 -2.90 5.67 -7.54
C ALA A 39 -2.99 5.53 -9.06
N GLU A 40 -4.10 5.96 -9.66
CA GLU A 40 -4.27 5.97 -11.11
C GLU A 40 -3.24 6.87 -11.80
N HIS A 41 -2.95 8.04 -11.22
CA HIS A 41 -1.91 8.93 -11.74
C HIS A 41 -0.52 8.29 -11.68
N LEU A 42 -0.21 7.52 -10.62
CA LEU A 42 1.06 6.79 -10.54
C LEU A 42 1.15 5.73 -11.63
N TYR A 43 0.06 5.04 -11.92
CA TYR A 43 -0.02 4.10 -13.03
C TYR A 43 0.22 4.80 -14.38
N GLU A 44 -0.45 5.91 -14.63
CA GLU A 44 -0.31 6.67 -15.87
C GLU A 44 1.09 7.24 -16.05
N SER A 45 1.76 7.58 -14.95
CA SER A 45 3.14 8.10 -14.95
C SER A 45 4.20 7.01 -15.06
N HIS A 46 3.81 5.74 -15.15
CA HIS A 46 4.70 4.60 -15.28
C HIS A 46 5.73 4.49 -14.15
N VAL A 47 5.33 4.78 -12.92
CA VAL A 47 6.19 4.66 -11.75
C VAL A 47 6.74 3.24 -11.64
N LEU A 48 8.04 3.12 -11.38
CA LEU A 48 8.71 1.83 -11.29
C LEU A 48 8.45 1.17 -9.94
N PHE A 49 8.42 -0.16 -9.94
CA PHE A 49 8.37 -0.94 -8.70
C PHE A 49 9.75 -0.93 -8.04
N ASP A 50 9.78 -0.70 -6.73
CA ASP A 50 10.99 -0.69 -5.93
C ASP A 50 11.28 -2.11 -5.41
N HIS A 51 12.18 -2.81 -6.09
CA HIS A 51 12.62 -4.14 -5.69
C HIS A 51 13.59 -4.12 -4.49
N ASP A 52 14.13 -2.95 -4.16
CA ASP A 52 15.06 -2.78 -3.04
C ASP A 52 14.34 -2.37 -1.75
N TYR A 53 13.06 -2.02 -1.85
CA TYR A 53 12.22 -1.59 -0.72
C TYR A 53 12.83 -0.42 0.05
N ASP A 54 13.37 0.56 -0.69
CA ASP A 54 14.02 1.75 -0.12
C ASP A 54 13.02 2.91 0.00
N LEU A 55 12.60 3.21 1.21
CA LEU A 55 11.66 4.31 1.49
C LEU A 55 12.24 5.69 1.14
N ALA A 56 13.56 5.82 1.07
CA ALA A 56 14.20 7.08 0.72
C ALA A 56 14.18 7.37 -0.78
N ASP A 57 14.00 6.35 -1.62
CA ASP A 57 13.93 6.51 -3.07
C ASP A 57 12.51 6.90 -3.50
N THR A 58 12.31 8.15 -3.86
CA THR A 58 11.00 8.68 -4.27
C THR A 58 10.67 8.43 -5.75
N THR A 59 11.59 7.84 -6.51
CA THR A 59 11.38 7.54 -7.93
C THR A 59 10.74 6.18 -8.19
N LYS A 60 10.74 5.33 -7.18
CA LYS A 60 10.18 3.98 -7.21
C LYS A 60 9.31 3.75 -5.99
N MET A 61 8.36 2.86 -6.12
CA MET A 61 7.47 2.50 -5.00
C MET A 61 7.21 1.01 -4.95
N TYR A 62 7.21 0.44 -3.73
CA TYR A 62 6.69 -0.90 -3.50
C TYR A 62 5.24 -0.83 -2.99
N CYS A 63 4.55 -1.97 -2.93
CA CYS A 63 3.10 -2.01 -2.76
C CYS A 63 2.58 -1.26 -1.53
N THR A 64 3.17 -1.48 -0.36
CA THR A 64 2.73 -0.84 0.88
C THR A 64 3.05 0.66 0.88
N GLU A 65 4.19 1.02 0.32
CA GLU A 65 4.60 2.41 0.16
C GLU A 65 3.64 3.19 -0.73
N LEU A 66 3.15 2.57 -1.81
CA LEU A 66 2.18 3.19 -2.70
C LEU A 66 0.89 3.51 -1.95
N ILE A 67 0.40 2.58 -1.14
CA ILE A 67 -0.81 2.79 -0.33
C ILE A 67 -0.61 3.96 0.63
N ASP A 68 0.50 3.98 1.35
CA ASP A 68 0.83 5.07 2.26
C ASP A 68 0.90 6.41 1.53
N PHE A 69 1.57 6.44 0.39
CA PHE A 69 1.77 7.65 -0.39
C PHE A 69 0.43 8.28 -0.81
N VAL A 70 -0.48 7.50 -1.37
CA VAL A 70 -1.75 8.04 -1.90
C VAL A 70 -2.67 8.53 -0.79
N TYR A 71 -2.67 7.88 0.38
CA TYR A 71 -3.47 8.35 1.52
C TYR A 71 -2.82 9.51 2.26
N ARG A 72 -1.50 9.53 2.33
CA ARG A 72 -0.77 10.65 2.93
C ARG A 72 -1.01 11.97 2.18
N LYS A 73 -1.21 11.91 0.86
CA LYS A 73 -1.61 13.06 0.06
C LYS A 73 -2.97 13.63 0.50
N GLU A 74 -3.82 12.81 1.11
CA GLU A 74 -5.11 13.23 1.64
C GLU A 74 -5.06 13.51 3.15
N GLY A 75 -3.86 13.64 3.72
CA GLY A 75 -3.68 13.94 5.13
C GLY A 75 -3.95 12.76 6.06
N ILE A 76 -3.95 11.53 5.53
CA ILE A 76 -4.23 10.32 6.30
C ILE A 76 -2.93 9.53 6.48
N ASP A 77 -2.50 9.38 7.74
CA ASP A 77 -1.32 8.60 8.11
C ASP A 77 -1.76 7.20 8.52
N LEU A 78 -1.82 6.26 7.57
CA LEU A 78 -2.23 4.89 7.85
C LEU A 78 -1.25 4.14 8.75
N PRO A 79 0.09 4.24 8.54
CA PRO A 79 1.03 3.56 9.42
C PRO A 79 1.07 4.08 10.85
N GLU A 80 0.63 5.31 11.09
CA GLU A 80 0.67 5.94 12.42
C GLU A 80 2.08 5.91 13.05
N GLY A 81 3.10 6.16 12.22
CA GLY A 81 4.50 6.15 12.63
C GLY A 81 5.13 4.76 12.72
N ARG A 82 4.38 3.69 12.45
CA ARG A 82 4.93 2.33 12.51
C ARG A 82 5.81 2.06 11.31
N VAL A 83 6.95 1.43 11.57
CA VAL A 83 7.80 0.78 10.56
C VAL A 83 8.28 -0.54 11.16
N SER A 84 8.61 -1.49 10.32
CA SER A 84 9.13 -2.78 10.76
C SER A 84 10.65 -2.80 10.63
N HIS A 85 11.33 -3.10 11.72
CA HIS A 85 12.79 -3.24 11.75
C HIS A 85 13.15 -4.69 11.38
N VAL A 86 13.81 -4.87 10.26
CA VAL A 86 14.23 -6.18 9.79
C VAL A 86 15.75 -6.30 9.92
N ASN A 87 16.21 -7.39 10.52
CA ASN A 87 17.63 -7.66 10.72
C ASN A 87 17.95 -9.10 10.29
N ILE A 88 17.85 -9.35 9.00
CA ILE A 88 18.16 -10.64 8.39
C ILE A 88 19.35 -10.43 7.45
N PRO A 89 20.34 -11.35 7.39
CA PRO A 89 21.45 -11.23 6.44
C PRO A 89 20.94 -11.00 5.00
N GLY A 90 21.44 -9.93 4.37
CA GLY A 90 21.03 -9.54 3.02
C GLY A 90 19.73 -8.73 2.93
N PHE A 91 19.04 -8.54 4.07
CA PHE A 91 17.78 -7.80 4.10
C PHE A 91 17.64 -7.09 5.45
N ARG A 92 18.31 -5.95 5.57
CA ARG A 92 18.35 -5.17 6.81
C ARG A 92 17.86 -3.75 6.58
N GLY A 93 17.13 -3.22 7.54
CA GLY A 93 16.66 -1.84 7.53
C GLY A 93 15.26 -1.70 8.07
N ASP A 94 14.69 -0.53 7.84
CA ASP A 94 13.34 -0.20 8.24
C ASP A 94 12.44 -0.25 7.00
N TYR A 95 11.40 -1.05 7.08
CA TYR A 95 10.47 -1.26 5.97
C TYR A 95 9.05 -0.99 6.41
N LEU A 96 8.26 -0.42 5.51
CA LEU A 96 6.83 -0.30 5.69
C LEU A 96 6.19 -1.58 5.13
N LEU A 97 5.70 -2.43 6.02
CA LEU A 97 5.12 -3.72 5.66
C LEU A 97 3.59 -3.67 5.76
N PRO A 98 2.88 -4.61 5.10
CA PRO A 98 1.42 -4.63 5.14
C PRO A 98 0.83 -4.57 6.54
N ASN A 99 1.45 -5.26 7.50
CA ASN A 99 0.97 -5.27 8.88
C ASN A 99 1.07 -3.90 9.57
N ASP A 100 2.01 -3.06 9.16
CA ASP A 100 2.14 -1.69 9.69
C ASP A 100 0.94 -0.83 9.30
N ILE A 101 0.35 -1.08 8.16
CA ILE A 101 -0.87 -0.42 7.70
C ILE A 101 -2.12 -1.08 8.28
N ALA A 102 -2.16 -2.42 8.30
CA ALA A 102 -3.33 -3.17 8.76
C ALA A 102 -3.73 -2.86 10.21
N GLN A 103 -2.79 -2.43 11.04
CA GLN A 103 -3.04 -2.04 12.43
C GLN A 103 -3.62 -0.63 12.58
N SER A 104 -3.80 0.11 11.50
CA SER A 104 -4.27 1.49 11.56
C SER A 104 -5.67 1.59 12.15
N LYS A 105 -5.85 2.54 13.07
CA LYS A 105 -7.16 2.87 13.64
C LYS A 105 -8.10 3.51 12.62
N ARG A 106 -7.55 3.98 11.50
CA ARG A 106 -8.32 4.59 10.41
C ARG A 106 -8.99 3.54 9.52
N LEU A 107 -8.63 2.26 9.67
CA LEU A 107 -9.18 1.17 8.86
C LEU A 107 -10.31 0.45 9.58
N CYS A 108 -11.33 0.08 8.82
CA CYS A 108 -12.36 -0.86 9.28
C CYS A 108 -12.32 -2.12 8.41
N LEU A 109 -12.58 -3.26 9.06
CA LEU A 109 -12.64 -4.54 8.36
C LEU A 109 -13.97 -4.64 7.60
N ILE A 110 -13.86 -5.00 6.32
CA ILE A 110 -15.02 -5.24 5.46
C ILE A 110 -15.28 -6.73 5.34
N TYR A 111 -14.23 -7.52 5.12
CA TYR A 111 -14.39 -8.94 4.84
C TYR A 111 -13.10 -9.70 5.12
N TYR A 112 -13.22 -10.88 5.75
CA TYR A 112 -12.14 -11.88 5.84
C TYR A 112 -12.40 -13.01 4.85
N PHE A 113 -11.33 -13.55 4.30
CA PHE A 113 -11.41 -14.76 3.46
C PHE A 113 -10.23 -15.71 3.67
#